data_6dfb1b41d91729527a8a55fb91b66e8f
#
_entry.id   6dfb1b41d91729527a8a55fb91b66e8f
#
_cell.length_a   1.000
_cell.length_b   1.000
_cell.length_c   1.000
_cell.angle_alpha   90.00
_cell.angle_beta   90.00
_cell.angle_gamma   90.00
#
_symmetry.space_group_name_H-M   'P 1'
#
loop_
_entity.id
_entity.type
_entity.pdbx_description
1 polymer ?
#
loop_
_entity_poly.entity_id
_entity_poly.type
_entity_poly.pdbx_seq_one_letter_code
_entity_poly.pdbx_strand_id
1 'polypeptide(L)'
;LGTPAESGFVPMGLPSFDSSVVKGYHYDPAKTKQLLKEAGYPDGKGLPAIKLLTIAIYADMANFIVKQLEESGIPVQVEVVQKSLLLQMTSNSTASFFRGSWIADYPDAENYLSVFYSKNPAPPNYTRYKSAAFDAAFEKAITETNDSIRYKLYQQADQVMMDDAPAVPLWYDKVVRLVQLNVSGFPPNALNLLELRRVKLK
;
A
#
# COMPACT_ATOMS: atom_id res chain seq x y z
N LEU A 1 -10.44 7.81 8.64
CA LEU A 1 -9.49 8.92 8.59
C LEU A 1 -8.16 8.44 8.03
N GLY A 2 -7.51 9.25 7.20
CA GLY A 2 -6.21 8.92 6.63
C GLY A 2 -5.49 10.16 6.14
N THR A 3 -4.21 10.01 5.85
CA THR A 3 -3.41 11.01 5.11
C THR A 3 -3.17 10.47 3.72
N PRO A 4 -3.34 11.24 2.64
CA PRO A 4 -2.99 10.80 1.29
C PRO A 4 -1.57 10.23 1.24
N ALA A 5 -1.40 9.12 0.54
CA ALA A 5 -0.09 8.47 0.40
C ALA A 5 0.66 9.08 -0.80
N GLU A 6 1.22 10.26 -0.61
CA GLU A 6 2.00 11.01 -1.62
C GLU A 6 3.49 10.63 -1.63
N SER A 7 3.85 9.57 -0.91
CA SER A 7 5.18 8.97 -0.86
C SER A 7 5.08 7.47 -1.17
N GLY A 8 6.02 6.66 -0.67
CA GLY A 8 6.07 5.24 -0.92
C GLY A 8 5.01 4.41 -0.20
N PHE A 9 5.24 3.10 -0.16
CA PHE A 9 4.38 2.16 0.56
C PHE A 9 4.65 2.18 2.07
N VAL A 10 5.88 2.51 2.48
CA VAL A 10 6.24 2.66 3.89
C VAL A 10 5.56 3.91 4.46
N PRO A 11 4.71 3.79 5.50
CA PRO A 11 3.94 4.92 6.01
C PRO A 11 4.76 5.85 6.91
N MET A 12 4.24 7.08 7.05
CA MET A 12 4.79 8.06 8.00
C MET A 12 4.78 7.53 9.44
N GLY A 13 5.79 7.94 10.20
CA GLY A 13 5.98 7.51 11.60
C GLY A 13 6.97 6.35 11.76
N LEU A 14 7.43 5.75 10.67
CA LEU A 14 8.54 4.79 10.68
C LEU A 14 9.88 5.50 10.47
N PRO A 15 10.97 5.00 11.07
CA PRO A 15 12.28 5.68 11.03
C PRO A 15 12.84 5.88 9.62
N SER A 16 12.53 4.98 8.68
CA SER A 16 12.97 5.06 7.27
C SER A 16 12.07 5.90 6.38
N PHE A 17 10.91 6.37 6.86
CA PHE A 17 10.02 7.20 6.07
C PHE A 17 10.66 8.56 5.77
N ASP A 18 10.76 8.90 4.49
CA ASP A 18 11.22 10.20 4.02
C ASP A 18 10.54 10.57 2.69
N SER A 19 9.56 11.46 2.76
CA SER A 19 8.82 11.95 1.57
C SER A 19 9.66 12.85 0.65
N SER A 20 10.82 13.32 1.11
CA SER A 20 11.75 14.04 0.25
C SER A 20 12.53 13.10 -0.67
N VAL A 21 12.69 11.84 -0.28
CA VAL A 21 13.46 10.81 -0.99
C VAL A 21 12.54 9.91 -1.81
N VAL A 22 11.56 9.26 -1.17
CA VAL A 22 10.63 8.36 -1.86
C VAL A 22 9.43 9.15 -2.38
N LYS A 23 9.19 9.07 -3.69
CA LYS A 23 8.12 9.78 -4.38
C LYS A 23 6.97 8.85 -4.70
N GLY A 24 5.79 9.24 -4.25
CA GLY A 24 4.54 8.56 -4.55
C GLY A 24 3.87 9.08 -5.81
N TYR A 25 2.63 8.65 -6.01
CA TYR A 25 1.81 9.09 -7.13
C TYR A 25 0.94 10.27 -6.74
N HIS A 26 0.51 11.00 -7.76
CA HIS A 26 -0.51 12.03 -7.66
C HIS A 26 -1.46 11.92 -8.85
N TYR A 27 -2.64 12.52 -8.72
CA TYR A 27 -3.64 12.50 -9.79
C TYR A 27 -3.15 13.29 -11.00
N ASP A 28 -2.89 12.61 -12.11
CA ASP A 28 -2.42 13.21 -13.37
C ASP A 28 -3.08 12.53 -14.58
N PRO A 29 -4.27 12.99 -15.01
CA PRO A 29 -4.95 12.44 -16.18
C PRO A 29 -4.18 12.61 -17.50
N ALA A 30 -3.36 13.66 -17.61
CA ALA A 30 -2.55 13.88 -18.82
C ALA A 30 -1.46 12.80 -18.93
N LYS A 31 -0.76 12.53 -17.83
CA LYS A 31 0.21 11.44 -17.75
C LYS A 31 -0.44 10.08 -17.98
N THR A 32 -1.63 9.85 -17.43
CA THR A 32 -2.38 8.61 -17.64
C THR A 32 -2.66 8.37 -19.13
N LYS A 33 -3.13 9.39 -19.88
CA LYS A 33 -3.37 9.28 -21.32
C LYS A 33 -2.08 9.06 -22.10
N GLN A 34 -0.98 9.69 -21.70
CA GLN A 34 0.33 9.44 -22.31
C GLN A 34 0.75 7.98 -22.13
N LEU A 35 0.69 7.45 -20.90
CA LEU A 35 1.06 6.06 -20.59
C LEU A 35 0.19 5.04 -21.31
N LEU A 36 -1.13 5.29 -21.42
CA LEU A 36 -2.02 4.45 -22.20
C LEU A 36 -1.62 4.39 -23.68
N LYS A 37 -1.24 5.54 -24.25
CA LYS A 37 -0.75 5.60 -25.64
C LYS A 37 0.56 4.83 -25.81
N GLU A 38 1.50 4.99 -24.88
CA GLU A 38 2.79 4.27 -24.88
C GLU A 38 2.59 2.76 -24.74
N ALA A 39 1.58 2.33 -23.95
CA ALA A 39 1.19 0.94 -23.79
C ALA A 39 0.42 0.35 -24.99
N GLY A 40 0.13 1.14 -26.03
CA GLY A 40 -0.60 0.70 -27.22
C GLY A 40 -2.13 0.80 -27.12
N TYR A 41 -2.64 1.46 -26.08
CA TYR A 41 -4.08 1.66 -25.84
C TYR A 41 -4.47 3.15 -25.83
N PRO A 42 -4.29 3.89 -26.94
CA PRO A 42 -4.61 5.31 -26.97
C PRO A 42 -6.09 5.53 -26.60
N ASP A 43 -6.34 6.43 -25.64
CA ASP A 43 -7.67 6.69 -25.07
C ASP A 43 -8.39 5.42 -24.54
N GLY A 44 -7.62 4.40 -24.14
CA GLY A 44 -8.15 3.13 -23.63
C GLY A 44 -8.72 2.19 -24.71
N LYS A 45 -8.60 2.52 -25.98
CA LYS A 45 -9.14 1.70 -27.08
C LYS A 45 -8.49 0.31 -27.11
N GLY A 46 -9.32 -0.74 -27.00
CA GLY A 46 -8.88 -2.13 -27.02
C GLY A 46 -8.36 -2.64 -25.67
N LEU A 47 -8.33 -1.81 -24.62
CA LEU A 47 -8.00 -2.26 -23.27
C LEU A 47 -9.11 -3.20 -22.77
N PRO A 48 -8.80 -4.41 -22.30
CA PRO A 48 -9.80 -5.30 -21.74
C PRO A 48 -10.39 -4.73 -20.45
N ALA A 49 -11.65 -5.03 -20.19
CA ALA A 49 -12.30 -4.63 -18.94
C ALA A 49 -11.59 -5.27 -17.74
N ILE A 50 -11.28 -4.44 -16.76
CA ILE A 50 -10.58 -4.83 -15.53
C ILE A 50 -11.61 -4.92 -14.40
N LYS A 51 -11.50 -5.95 -13.55
CA LYS A 51 -12.31 -6.09 -12.35
C LYS A 51 -11.54 -5.65 -11.13
N LEU A 52 -12.03 -4.62 -10.43
CA LEU A 52 -11.52 -4.20 -9.12
C LEU A 52 -12.29 -4.93 -8.01
N LEU A 53 -11.65 -5.92 -7.41
CA LEU A 53 -12.24 -6.65 -6.29
C LEU A 53 -12.08 -5.87 -4.98
N THR A 54 -13.16 -5.75 -4.24
CA THR A 54 -13.20 -5.08 -2.94
C THR A 54 -14.22 -5.71 -2.00
N ILE A 55 -14.33 -5.21 -0.78
CA ILE A 55 -15.35 -5.60 0.19
C ILE A 55 -16.31 -4.44 0.43
N ALA A 56 -17.50 -4.73 0.94
CA ALA A 56 -18.62 -3.79 1.03
C ALA A 56 -18.26 -2.43 1.67
N ILE A 57 -17.46 -2.43 2.74
CA ILE A 57 -17.06 -1.20 3.45
C ILE A 57 -16.22 -0.22 2.59
N TYR A 58 -15.64 -0.68 1.49
CA TYR A 58 -14.83 0.13 0.58
C TYR A 58 -15.45 0.31 -0.80
N ALA A 59 -16.71 -0.12 -0.99
CA ALA A 59 -17.39 -0.06 -2.29
C ALA A 59 -17.52 1.37 -2.84
N ASP A 60 -17.89 2.33 -2.00
CA ASP A 60 -18.06 3.73 -2.41
C ASP A 60 -16.72 4.34 -2.87
N MET A 61 -15.64 4.05 -2.15
CA MET A 61 -14.30 4.48 -2.54
C MET A 61 -13.88 3.83 -3.87
N ALA A 62 -14.11 2.53 -4.04
CA ALA A 62 -13.80 1.83 -5.27
C ALA A 62 -14.57 2.42 -6.46
N ASN A 63 -15.86 2.71 -6.29
CA ASN A 63 -16.68 3.36 -7.31
C ASN A 63 -16.18 4.78 -7.67
N PHE A 64 -15.69 5.54 -6.68
CA PHE A 64 -15.09 6.85 -6.92
C PHE A 64 -13.82 6.73 -7.79
N ILE A 65 -12.93 5.79 -7.46
CA ILE A 65 -11.70 5.52 -8.22
C ILE A 65 -12.03 5.08 -9.65
N VAL A 66 -12.99 4.18 -9.80
CA VAL A 66 -13.42 3.67 -11.13
C VAL A 66 -13.89 4.80 -12.03
N LYS A 67 -14.67 5.77 -11.52
CA LYS A 67 -15.08 6.93 -12.31
C LYS A 67 -13.88 7.74 -12.85
N GLN A 68 -12.86 7.96 -12.03
CA GLN A 68 -11.66 8.66 -12.48
C GLN A 68 -10.88 7.86 -13.54
N LEU A 69 -10.84 6.52 -13.41
CA LEU A 69 -10.22 5.66 -14.40
C LEU A 69 -10.99 5.65 -15.72
N GLU A 70 -12.33 5.60 -15.68
CA GLU A 70 -13.21 5.67 -16.85
C GLU A 70 -13.06 7.00 -17.62
N GLU A 71 -12.89 8.13 -16.91
CA GLU A 71 -12.62 9.44 -17.52
C GLU A 71 -11.29 9.45 -18.31
N SER A 72 -10.37 8.57 -17.95
CA SER A 72 -9.10 8.36 -18.64
C SER A 72 -9.16 7.28 -19.72
N GLY A 73 -10.33 6.64 -19.93
CA GLY A 73 -10.54 5.58 -20.90
C GLY A 73 -10.21 4.17 -20.39
N ILE A 74 -10.01 3.98 -19.08
CA ILE A 74 -9.71 2.67 -18.49
C ILE A 74 -11.01 2.00 -18.03
N PRO A 75 -11.49 0.93 -18.69
CA PRO A 75 -12.74 0.27 -18.33
C PRO A 75 -12.56 -0.62 -17.10
N VAL A 76 -13.04 -0.17 -15.95
CA VAL A 76 -12.96 -0.92 -14.70
C VAL A 76 -14.35 -1.17 -14.13
N GLN A 77 -14.59 -2.37 -13.62
CA GLN A 77 -15.83 -2.76 -12.94
C GLN A 77 -15.53 -3.12 -11.49
N VAL A 78 -16.31 -2.56 -10.56
CA VAL A 78 -16.21 -2.92 -9.14
C VAL A 78 -16.93 -4.25 -8.90
N GLU A 79 -16.23 -5.19 -8.30
CA GLU A 79 -16.82 -6.46 -7.86
C GLU A 79 -16.67 -6.56 -6.32
N VAL A 80 -17.83 -6.50 -5.63
CA VAL A 80 -17.88 -6.58 -4.16
C VAL A 80 -18.01 -8.03 -3.74
N VAL A 81 -17.06 -8.52 -2.97
CA VAL A 81 -17.04 -9.89 -2.47
C VAL A 81 -16.92 -9.94 -0.93
N GLN A 82 -17.17 -11.10 -0.35
CA GLN A 82 -16.91 -11.33 1.07
C GLN A 82 -15.41 -11.29 1.36
N LYS A 83 -15.01 -10.76 2.54
CA LYS A 83 -13.59 -10.63 2.92
C LYS A 83 -12.83 -11.95 2.84
N SER A 84 -13.42 -13.06 3.30
CA SER A 84 -12.81 -14.39 3.24
C SER A 84 -12.56 -14.84 1.80
N LEU A 85 -13.51 -14.59 0.90
CA LEU A 85 -13.37 -14.91 -0.53
C LEU A 85 -12.27 -14.06 -1.17
N LEU A 86 -12.22 -12.73 -0.89
CA LEU A 86 -11.15 -11.88 -1.39
C LEU A 86 -9.78 -12.39 -0.97
N LEU A 87 -9.59 -12.75 0.30
CA LEU A 87 -8.33 -13.32 0.81
C LEU A 87 -7.97 -14.63 0.11
N GLN A 88 -8.94 -15.50 -0.14
CA GLN A 88 -8.73 -16.74 -0.88
C GLN A 88 -8.33 -16.47 -2.33
N MET A 89 -9.02 -15.57 -3.01
CA MET A 89 -8.74 -15.22 -4.40
C MET A 89 -7.34 -14.60 -4.56
N THR A 90 -6.94 -13.71 -3.66
CA THR A 90 -5.60 -13.09 -3.68
C THR A 90 -4.50 -14.11 -3.36
N SER A 91 -4.73 -15.01 -2.40
CA SER A 91 -3.78 -16.09 -2.07
C SER A 91 -3.63 -17.09 -3.21
N ASN A 92 -4.68 -17.35 -3.97
CA ASN A 92 -4.69 -18.33 -5.08
C ASN A 92 -4.36 -17.69 -6.45
N SER A 93 -4.01 -16.39 -6.49
CA SER A 93 -3.72 -15.65 -7.73
C SER A 93 -4.88 -15.62 -8.74
N THR A 94 -6.13 -15.64 -8.25
CA THR A 94 -7.34 -15.52 -9.08
C THR A 94 -7.94 -14.11 -9.05
N ALA A 95 -7.31 -13.18 -8.29
CA ALA A 95 -7.61 -11.75 -8.28
C ALA A 95 -6.47 -10.99 -8.94
N SER A 96 -6.70 -10.39 -10.10
CA SER A 96 -5.68 -9.64 -10.86
C SER A 96 -5.59 -8.17 -10.45
N PHE A 97 -6.68 -7.58 -9.96
CA PHE A 97 -6.72 -6.22 -9.45
C PHE A 97 -7.67 -6.14 -8.25
N PHE A 98 -7.15 -5.72 -7.12
CA PHE A 98 -7.90 -5.77 -5.86
C PHE A 98 -7.47 -4.68 -4.89
N ARG A 99 -8.40 -4.30 -4.01
CA ARG A 99 -8.08 -3.45 -2.88
C ARG A 99 -7.41 -4.29 -1.78
N GLY A 100 -6.21 -3.92 -1.39
CA GLY A 100 -5.48 -4.49 -0.27
C GLY A 100 -5.28 -3.49 0.87
N SER A 101 -4.77 -3.96 1.99
CA SER A 101 -4.21 -3.16 3.08
C SER A 101 -3.19 -3.98 3.84
N TRP A 102 -2.22 -3.29 4.42
CA TRP A 102 -1.23 -3.90 5.28
C TRP A 102 -1.15 -3.15 6.60
N ILE A 103 -1.09 -3.87 7.69
CA ILE A 103 -0.81 -3.34 9.02
C ILE A 103 0.43 -4.08 9.50
N ALA A 104 1.46 -3.33 9.89
CA ALA A 104 2.70 -3.95 10.33
C ALA A 104 2.57 -4.65 11.68
N ASP A 105 3.26 -5.78 11.83
CA ASP A 105 3.36 -6.52 13.09
C ASP A 105 4.40 -5.89 14.03
N TYR A 106 5.36 -5.14 13.49
CA TYR A 106 6.38 -4.39 14.22
C TYR A 106 6.78 -3.12 13.45
N PRO A 107 7.30 -2.08 14.15
CA PRO A 107 7.51 -0.75 13.57
C PRO A 107 8.81 -0.66 12.76
N ASP A 108 8.94 -1.44 11.71
CA ASP A 108 10.07 -1.39 10.77
C ASP A 108 9.59 -1.43 9.33
N ALA A 109 10.31 -0.76 8.42
CA ALA A 109 10.00 -0.77 6.99
C ALA A 109 10.09 -2.17 6.37
N GLU A 110 10.92 -3.05 6.93
CA GLU A 110 11.03 -4.44 6.50
C GLU A 110 9.66 -5.10 6.45
N ASN A 111 8.81 -4.91 7.48
CA ASN A 111 7.48 -5.51 7.53
C ASN A 111 6.57 -5.05 6.39
N TYR A 112 6.67 -3.77 5.99
CA TYR A 112 5.91 -3.23 4.85
C TYR A 112 6.46 -3.70 3.51
N LEU A 113 7.78 -3.70 3.33
CA LEU A 113 8.40 -4.04 2.07
C LEU A 113 8.45 -5.54 1.81
N SER A 114 8.42 -6.37 2.85
CA SER A 114 8.39 -7.83 2.73
C SER A 114 7.21 -8.36 1.91
N VAL A 115 6.11 -7.59 1.83
CA VAL A 115 4.92 -7.98 1.02
C VAL A 115 5.17 -7.91 -0.49
N PHE A 116 6.29 -7.33 -0.91
CA PHE A 116 6.73 -7.25 -2.31
C PHE A 116 7.96 -8.11 -2.61
N TYR A 117 8.54 -8.74 -1.60
CA TYR A 117 9.75 -9.55 -1.77
C TYR A 117 9.45 -10.82 -2.56
N SER A 118 10.20 -11.04 -3.66
CA SER A 118 9.87 -12.08 -4.64
C SER A 118 9.99 -13.51 -4.11
N LYS A 119 10.81 -13.72 -3.05
CA LYS A 119 10.99 -15.03 -2.42
C LYS A 119 9.89 -15.37 -1.41
N ASN A 120 9.04 -14.40 -1.07
CA ASN A 120 7.89 -14.65 -0.22
C ASN A 120 6.72 -15.24 -1.04
N PRO A 121 6.02 -16.28 -0.49
CA PRO A 121 4.78 -16.77 -1.08
C PRO A 121 3.64 -15.75 -0.89
N ALA A 122 2.46 -16.06 -1.37
CA ALA A 122 1.25 -15.37 -0.96
C ALA A 122 0.42 -16.24 -0.01
N PRO A 123 0.15 -15.76 1.21
CA PRO A 123 0.62 -14.50 1.80
C PRO A 123 2.15 -14.48 2.06
N PRO A 124 2.84 -13.34 2.18
CA PRO A 124 2.30 -11.99 2.11
C PRO A 124 2.39 -11.33 0.73
N ASN A 125 3.16 -11.85 -0.23
CA ASN A 125 3.32 -11.25 -1.57
C ASN A 125 2.09 -11.53 -2.46
N TYR A 126 0.96 -10.88 -2.13
CA TYR A 126 -0.28 -11.07 -2.88
C TYR A 126 -0.22 -10.56 -4.32
N THR A 127 0.61 -9.57 -4.60
CA THR A 127 0.81 -9.03 -5.94
C THR A 127 1.63 -9.94 -6.85
N ARG A 128 2.33 -10.93 -6.28
CA ARG A 128 3.30 -11.76 -7.00
C ARG A 128 4.40 -10.95 -7.66
N TYR A 129 4.65 -9.74 -7.13
CA TYR A 129 5.69 -8.88 -7.63
C TYR A 129 7.06 -9.54 -7.58
N LYS A 130 7.84 -9.32 -8.65
CA LYS A 130 9.20 -9.84 -8.79
C LYS A 130 10.06 -8.77 -9.46
N SER A 131 11.06 -8.27 -8.74
CA SER A 131 12.03 -7.30 -9.24
C SER A 131 13.39 -7.59 -8.63
N ALA A 132 14.36 -7.89 -9.46
CA ALA A 132 15.73 -8.14 -8.99
C ALA A 132 16.35 -6.90 -8.33
N ALA A 133 15.98 -5.70 -8.79
CA ALA A 133 16.46 -4.44 -8.21
C ALA A 133 15.86 -4.21 -6.82
N PHE A 134 14.55 -4.47 -6.65
CA PHE A 134 13.89 -4.42 -5.35
C PHE A 134 14.51 -5.44 -4.39
N ASP A 135 14.58 -6.71 -4.81
CA ASP A 135 15.10 -7.80 -3.97
C ASP A 135 16.53 -7.50 -3.50
N ALA A 136 17.39 -7.02 -4.41
CA ALA A 136 18.78 -6.71 -4.06
C ALA A 136 18.91 -5.57 -3.02
N ALA A 137 18.07 -4.53 -3.10
CA ALA A 137 18.05 -3.45 -2.11
C ALA A 137 17.46 -3.94 -0.78
N PHE A 138 16.37 -4.69 -0.82
CA PHE A 138 15.70 -5.25 0.34
C PHE A 138 16.60 -6.24 1.10
N GLU A 139 17.25 -7.19 0.40
CA GLU A 139 18.15 -8.18 1.00
C GLU A 139 19.38 -7.52 1.67
N LYS A 140 19.92 -6.47 1.08
CA LYS A 140 20.98 -5.69 1.72
C LYS A 140 20.48 -4.98 2.98
N ALA A 141 19.25 -4.42 2.92
CA ALA A 141 18.67 -3.70 4.04
C ALA A 141 18.44 -4.59 5.27
N ILE A 142 17.89 -5.80 5.08
CA ILE A 142 17.59 -6.72 6.19
C ILE A 142 18.85 -7.27 6.88
N THR A 143 20.01 -7.20 6.24
CA THR A 143 21.30 -7.65 6.82
C THR A 143 22.17 -6.49 7.32
N GLU A 144 21.80 -5.24 7.03
CA GLU A 144 22.56 -4.05 7.42
C GLU A 144 22.31 -3.69 8.88
N THR A 145 23.38 -3.49 9.63
CA THR A 145 23.34 -3.15 11.07
C THR A 145 23.44 -1.65 11.34
N ASN A 146 23.94 -0.86 10.37
CA ASN A 146 23.95 0.59 10.47
C ASN A 146 22.59 1.17 10.02
N ASP A 147 21.84 1.72 10.95
CA ASP A 147 20.51 2.26 10.70
C ASP A 147 20.46 3.29 9.57
N SER A 148 21.45 4.20 9.49
CA SER A 148 21.47 5.23 8.45
C SER A 148 21.65 4.64 7.04
N ILE A 149 22.40 3.55 6.90
CA ILE A 149 22.56 2.83 5.63
C ILE A 149 21.31 1.99 5.37
N ARG A 150 20.81 1.28 6.38
CA ARG A 150 19.62 0.43 6.30
C ARG A 150 18.41 1.21 5.85
N TYR A 151 18.16 2.40 6.40
CA TYR A 151 17.02 3.23 5.99
C TYR A 151 17.13 3.69 4.54
N LYS A 152 18.32 4.04 4.05
CA LYS A 152 18.52 4.39 2.64
C LYS A 152 18.26 3.21 1.70
N LEU A 153 18.62 2.00 2.10
CA LEU A 153 18.36 0.79 1.33
C LEU A 153 16.85 0.47 1.28
N TYR A 154 16.11 0.66 2.38
CA TYR A 154 14.65 0.55 2.37
C TYR A 154 13.99 1.62 1.50
N GLN A 155 14.47 2.87 1.55
CA GLN A 155 14.01 3.94 0.67
C GLN A 155 14.26 3.61 -0.80
N GLN A 156 15.41 3.03 -1.12
CA GLN A 156 15.71 2.57 -2.47
C GLN A 156 14.76 1.46 -2.91
N ALA A 157 14.52 0.46 -2.07
CA ALA A 157 13.58 -0.62 -2.38
C ALA A 157 12.16 -0.09 -2.57
N ASP A 158 11.69 0.81 -1.68
CA ASP A 158 10.38 1.44 -1.76
C ASP A 158 10.22 2.24 -3.05
N GLN A 159 11.24 3.03 -3.46
CA GLN A 159 11.19 3.77 -4.72
C GLN A 159 11.16 2.83 -5.94
N VAL A 160 11.95 1.75 -5.97
CA VAL A 160 11.91 0.76 -7.06
C VAL A 160 10.52 0.14 -7.17
N MET A 161 9.90 -0.21 -6.04
CA MET A 161 8.53 -0.72 -6.04
C MET A 161 7.53 0.31 -6.56
N MET A 162 7.68 1.58 -6.18
CA MET A 162 6.83 2.65 -6.70
C MET A 162 7.01 2.85 -8.20
N ASP A 163 8.24 2.80 -8.71
CA ASP A 163 8.53 2.96 -10.14
C ASP A 163 7.97 1.80 -10.98
N ASP A 164 8.00 0.57 -10.45
CA ASP A 164 7.45 -0.64 -11.08
C ASP A 164 5.91 -0.74 -10.95
N ALA A 165 5.31 0.00 -10.05
CA ALA A 165 3.87 0.14 -9.82
C ALA A 165 3.06 -1.17 -9.61
N PRO A 166 3.52 -2.17 -8.81
CA PRO A 166 2.72 -3.34 -8.49
C PRO A 166 1.53 -3.02 -7.58
N ALA A 167 1.55 -1.88 -6.91
CA ALA A 167 0.49 -1.37 -6.04
C ALA A 167 0.44 0.16 -6.10
N VAL A 168 -0.74 0.71 -5.84
CA VAL A 168 -0.96 2.15 -5.69
C VAL A 168 -1.36 2.43 -4.25
N PRO A 169 -0.46 2.97 -3.40
CA PRO A 169 -0.82 3.43 -2.07
C PRO A 169 -1.82 4.59 -2.18
N LEU A 170 -2.94 4.49 -1.47
CA LEU A 170 -4.00 5.51 -1.51
C LEU A 170 -3.93 6.45 -0.30
N TRP A 171 -3.75 5.88 0.88
CA TRP A 171 -3.61 6.65 2.12
C TRP A 171 -2.88 5.85 3.21
N TYR A 172 -2.31 6.57 4.15
CA TYR A 172 -1.85 6.02 5.43
C TYR A 172 -2.94 6.21 6.47
N ASP A 173 -3.33 5.14 7.16
CA ASP A 173 -4.39 5.20 8.14
C ASP A 173 -4.06 6.09 9.35
N LYS A 174 -5.06 6.84 9.80
CA LYS A 174 -5.03 7.57 11.07
C LYS A 174 -6.12 7.05 11.99
N VAL A 175 -5.73 6.68 13.19
CA VAL A 175 -6.65 6.26 14.24
C VAL A 175 -6.84 7.39 15.24
N VAL A 176 -8.10 7.68 15.55
CA VAL A 176 -8.47 8.61 16.61
C VAL A 176 -9.02 7.80 17.77
N ARG A 177 -8.49 8.02 18.97
CA ARG A 177 -8.98 7.45 20.20
C ARG A 177 -9.55 8.55 21.09
N LEU A 178 -10.81 8.41 21.46
CA LEU A 178 -11.42 9.27 22.46
C LEU A 178 -11.22 8.61 23.83
N VAL A 179 -10.54 9.31 24.71
CA VAL A 179 -10.18 8.82 26.04
C VAL A 179 -10.82 9.73 27.06
N GLN A 180 -11.49 9.17 28.07
CA GLN A 180 -12.10 9.95 29.14
C GLN A 180 -11.05 10.66 30.01
N LEU A 181 -11.39 11.81 30.59
CA LEU A 181 -10.45 12.65 31.35
C LEU A 181 -9.89 11.98 32.60
N ASN A 182 -10.61 10.99 33.14
CA ASN A 182 -10.16 10.18 34.27
C ASN A 182 -9.22 9.02 33.89
N VAL A 183 -8.90 8.86 32.61
CA VAL A 183 -7.99 7.82 32.12
C VAL A 183 -6.63 8.44 31.79
N SER A 184 -5.56 7.84 32.28
CA SER A 184 -4.19 8.27 32.05
C SER A 184 -3.29 7.09 31.69
N GLY A 185 -2.10 7.34 31.13
CA GLY A 185 -1.13 6.29 30.77
C GLY A 185 -1.52 5.48 29.54
N PHE A 186 -2.30 6.05 28.62
CA PHE A 186 -2.73 5.42 27.37
C PHE A 186 -2.18 6.19 26.14
N PRO A 187 -0.86 6.14 25.89
CA PRO A 187 -0.26 6.84 24.75
C PRO A 187 -0.64 6.17 23.43
N PRO A 188 -0.74 6.94 22.33
CA PRO A 188 -0.80 6.37 21.00
C PRO A 188 0.53 5.69 20.65
N ASN A 189 0.47 4.69 19.75
CA ASN A 189 1.66 4.09 19.15
C ASN A 189 1.45 3.86 17.64
N ALA A 190 2.55 3.75 16.89
CA ALA A 190 2.53 3.65 15.42
C ALA A 190 1.79 2.40 14.90
N LEU A 191 1.72 1.33 15.68
CA LEU A 191 1.03 0.08 15.33
C LEU A 191 -0.44 0.06 15.76
N ASN A 192 -0.92 1.14 16.38
CA ASN A 192 -2.27 1.23 16.94
C ASN A 192 -2.62 0.11 17.94
N LEU A 193 -1.64 -0.42 18.66
CA LEU A 193 -1.86 -1.46 19.66
C LEU A 193 -2.53 -0.89 20.93
N LEU A 194 -3.37 -1.71 21.54
CA LEU A 194 -3.99 -1.42 22.84
C LEU A 194 -3.03 -1.81 23.97
N GLU A 195 -2.14 -0.91 24.35
CA GLU A 195 -1.26 -1.11 25.50
C GLU A 195 -1.94 -0.67 26.80
N LEU A 196 -2.62 -1.58 27.46
CA LEU A 196 -3.36 -1.28 28.71
C LEU A 196 -2.51 -1.40 29.97
N ARG A 197 -1.29 -1.92 29.89
CA ARG A 197 -0.41 -2.17 31.07
C ARG A 197 -0.11 -0.91 31.89
N ARG A 198 -0.12 0.26 31.28
CA ARG A 198 0.19 1.55 31.94
C ARG A 198 -1.04 2.40 32.20
N VAL A 199 -2.21 1.93 31.81
CA VAL A 199 -3.46 2.67 31.98
C VAL A 199 -3.85 2.72 33.44
N LYS A 200 -4.24 3.90 33.88
CA LYS A 200 -4.75 4.16 35.26
C LYS A 200 -6.05 4.93 35.15
N LEU A 201 -6.99 4.56 36.02
CA LEU A 201 -8.19 5.33 36.29
C LEU A 201 -7.90 6.24 37.51
N LYS A 202 -8.29 7.50 37.38
CA LYS A 202 -8.23 8.48 38.52
C LYS A 202 -9.55 8.49 39.26
#